data_9d2e49bd56a351c5c19a68e288d8dfd8
#
_entry.id   9d2e49bd56a351c5c19a68e288d8dfd8
#
_cell.length_a   1.000
_cell.length_b   1.000
_cell.length_c   1.000
_cell.angle_alpha   90.00
_cell.angle_beta   90.00
_cell.angle_gamma   90.00
#
_symmetry.space_group_name_H-M   'P 1'
#
loop_
_entity.id
_entity.type
_entity.pdbx_description
1 polymer ?
#
loop_
_entity_poly.entity_id
_entity_poly.type
_entity_poly.pdbx_seq_one_letter_code
_entity_poly.pdbx_strand_id
1 'polypeptide(L)'
;MGADRPGDADMPPDDRPDRRDNQDGTGDHAGRGGNNPAETRTRQEYYSELRMTVSREESAVARQTIAEERAAAEKWQETSAESRWIWSEYQRKWPPAERSSADRSTEPSDSWRGDRGRSLDNADNSRVEAECDHISRREEDRISPAMRSVESQDPDRQLVGFEHRLKDRDRIKEKVCDKMEEFSYSAEEAVSAVSDTIRYTFQYRDARYTQGVWSDIERLKGEGFKLHQLKNSWSGEEYKGINSQWIEPDTGQRFEVQFHTGISFEAKQLTHDAYEQLRTKQADKFEQMVLGAFQAKVSAEVPVPPGATDIPDYP
;
A
#
# COMPACT_ATOMS: atom_id res chain seq x y z
N MET A 1 20.83 -50.29 -20.83
CA MET A 1 19.38 -50.61 -20.90
C MET A 1 18.71 -49.33 -20.48
N GLY A 2 18.28 -48.49 -21.34
CA GLY A 2 17.36 -48.59 -22.47
C GLY A 2 16.16 -47.72 -22.07
N ALA A 3 16.11 -46.54 -22.70
CA ALA A 3 14.98 -45.94 -23.43
C ALA A 3 13.68 -45.73 -22.62
N ASP A 4 13.08 -44.58 -22.63
CA ASP A 4 12.21 -44.07 -23.69
C ASP A 4 11.82 -42.61 -23.48
N ARG A 5 11.90 -41.83 -24.57
CA ARG A 5 11.18 -40.55 -24.75
C ARG A 5 9.87 -40.83 -25.47
N PRO A 6 8.79 -40.13 -25.23
CA PRO A 6 7.83 -39.75 -26.25
C PRO A 6 7.84 -38.21 -26.36
N GLY A 7 7.77 -37.57 -27.50
CA GLY A 7 7.09 -37.87 -28.75
C GLY A 7 6.45 -36.55 -29.16
N ASP A 8 6.94 -35.95 -30.26
CA ASP A 8 6.37 -34.75 -30.91
C ASP A 8 4.88 -34.93 -31.23
N ALA A 9 4.08 -33.92 -31.01
CA ALA A 9 2.74 -33.83 -31.55
C ALA A 9 2.44 -32.41 -32.08
N ASP A 10 2.45 -32.33 -33.40
CA ASP A 10 1.59 -31.57 -34.32
C ASP A 10 1.25 -30.10 -34.05
N MET A 11 1.90 -29.25 -34.83
CA MET A 11 1.37 -27.94 -35.26
C MET A 11 0.45 -28.12 -36.48
N PRO A 12 -0.72 -27.48 -36.56
CA PRO A 12 -1.52 -27.39 -37.78
C PRO A 12 -1.03 -26.27 -38.71
N PRO A 13 -1.37 -26.34 -40.02
CA PRO A 13 -0.72 -25.56 -41.06
C PRO A 13 -1.26 -24.15 -41.28
N ASP A 14 -0.34 -23.35 -41.79
CA ASP A 14 -0.42 -21.98 -42.31
C ASP A 14 -1.52 -21.83 -43.40
N ASP A 15 -2.54 -20.99 -43.15
CA ASP A 15 -3.56 -20.61 -44.15
C ASP A 15 -3.29 -19.21 -44.68
N ARG A 16 -2.58 -19.12 -45.80
CA ARG A 16 -2.47 -17.90 -46.62
C ARG A 16 -3.52 -17.94 -47.71
N PRO A 17 -4.36 -16.89 -47.85
CA PRO A 17 -5.21 -16.81 -49.01
C PRO A 17 -4.47 -16.30 -50.25
N ASP A 18 -4.65 -17.04 -51.29
CA ASP A 18 -4.18 -16.93 -52.68
C ASP A 18 -4.62 -15.63 -53.35
N ARG A 19 -3.70 -14.99 -54.07
CA ARG A 19 -3.98 -13.91 -55.03
C ARG A 19 -4.50 -14.55 -56.31
N ARG A 20 -5.68 -14.16 -56.77
CA ARG A 20 -6.09 -14.30 -58.16
C ARG A 20 -6.50 -12.97 -58.75
N ASP A 21 -5.72 -12.55 -59.71
CA ASP A 21 -6.09 -11.58 -60.72
C ASP A 21 -7.34 -12.05 -61.49
N ASN A 22 -8.25 -11.12 -61.76
CA ASN A 22 -9.09 -11.21 -62.92
C ASN A 22 -9.40 -9.81 -63.47
N GLN A 23 -8.96 -9.63 -64.71
CA GLN A 23 -9.29 -8.54 -65.62
C GLN A 23 -10.64 -8.73 -66.27
N ASP A 24 -11.18 -7.59 -66.71
CA ASP A 24 -12.09 -7.31 -67.81
C ASP A 24 -13.61 -7.55 -67.65
N GLY A 25 -14.33 -6.46 -67.90
CA GLY A 25 -15.77 -6.46 -68.16
C GLY A 25 -16.35 -5.04 -68.26
N THR A 26 -16.20 -4.42 -69.41
CA THR A 26 -16.89 -3.18 -69.85
C THR A 26 -18.42 -3.34 -69.81
N GLY A 27 -19.11 -2.35 -69.22
CA GLY A 27 -20.57 -2.28 -69.28
C GLY A 27 -21.09 -0.88 -68.95
N ASP A 28 -21.28 -0.07 -69.97
CA ASP A 28 -21.90 1.23 -70.02
C ASP A 28 -23.37 1.16 -69.62
N HIS A 29 -23.82 1.83 -68.52
CA HIS A 29 -25.20 2.25 -68.34
C HIS A 29 -25.28 3.60 -67.63
N ALA A 30 -25.59 4.61 -68.46
CA ALA A 30 -25.98 5.94 -68.00
C ALA A 30 -27.33 5.88 -67.25
N GLY A 31 -27.29 6.19 -65.95
CA GLY A 31 -28.47 6.43 -65.12
C GLY A 31 -28.31 7.79 -64.43
N ARG A 32 -29.02 8.82 -64.92
CA ARG A 32 -29.19 10.11 -64.25
C ARG A 32 -29.88 9.91 -62.89
N GLY A 33 -29.15 10.09 -61.80
CA GLY A 33 -29.70 10.22 -60.45
C GLY A 33 -29.11 11.47 -59.82
N GLY A 34 -29.96 12.40 -59.36
CA GLY A 34 -29.58 13.70 -58.86
C GLY A 34 -28.58 13.61 -57.71
N ASN A 35 -27.51 14.33 -57.81
CA ASN A 35 -26.57 14.59 -56.73
C ASN A 35 -27.27 15.43 -55.67
N ASN A 36 -27.74 14.82 -54.60
CA ASN A 36 -27.91 15.47 -53.31
C ASN A 36 -26.52 15.49 -52.71
N PRO A 37 -25.91 16.67 -52.42
CA PRO A 37 -24.61 16.76 -51.74
C PRO A 37 -24.83 16.53 -50.26
N ALA A 38 -25.37 15.39 -49.85
CA ALA A 38 -25.26 14.91 -48.53
C ALA A 38 -23.84 14.34 -48.36
N GLU A 39 -22.99 15.17 -47.82
CA GLU A 39 -21.67 15.01 -47.29
C GLU A 39 -21.31 13.54 -47.07
N THR A 40 -20.60 12.96 -48.03
CA THR A 40 -19.87 11.71 -47.79
C THR A 40 -18.67 12.10 -46.95
N ARG A 41 -18.88 12.23 -45.61
CA ARG A 41 -17.77 12.34 -44.67
C ARG A 41 -16.80 11.25 -44.95
N THR A 42 -15.57 11.57 -45.25
CA THR A 42 -14.55 10.55 -45.45
C THR A 42 -14.40 9.74 -44.14
N ARG A 43 -14.13 8.47 -44.26
CA ARG A 43 -13.91 7.61 -43.08
C ARG A 43 -12.85 8.24 -42.13
N GLN A 44 -11.93 8.97 -42.69
CA GLN A 44 -10.86 9.65 -41.99
C GLN A 44 -11.33 10.86 -41.16
N GLU A 45 -12.29 11.65 -41.70
CA GLU A 45 -12.94 12.77 -41.00
C GLU A 45 -13.76 12.27 -39.82
N TYR A 46 -14.53 11.19 -40.02
CA TYR A 46 -15.29 10.54 -38.93
C TYR A 46 -14.40 10.09 -37.78
N TYR A 47 -13.28 9.40 -38.06
CA TYR A 47 -12.35 8.95 -37.01
C TYR A 47 -11.61 10.13 -36.37
N SER A 48 -11.33 11.21 -37.07
CA SER A 48 -10.74 12.42 -36.49
C SER A 48 -11.70 13.09 -35.51
N GLU A 49 -12.96 13.23 -35.85
CA GLU A 49 -13.97 13.79 -34.94
C GLU A 49 -14.20 12.89 -33.72
N LEU A 50 -14.29 11.56 -33.92
CA LEU A 50 -14.41 10.62 -32.82
C LEU A 50 -13.25 10.74 -31.84
N ARG A 51 -12.01 10.79 -32.32
CA ARG A 51 -10.81 11.00 -31.48
C ARG A 51 -10.86 12.31 -30.73
N MET A 52 -11.28 13.41 -31.37
CA MET A 52 -11.40 14.71 -30.70
C MET A 52 -12.50 14.71 -29.64
N THR A 53 -13.61 14.01 -29.88
CA THR A 53 -14.70 13.89 -28.91
C THR A 53 -14.26 13.10 -27.69
N VAL A 54 -13.66 11.93 -27.89
CA VAL A 54 -13.09 11.11 -26.80
C VAL A 54 -12.06 11.89 -26.00
N SER A 55 -11.13 12.56 -26.66
CA SER A 55 -10.11 13.39 -25.98
C SER A 55 -10.70 14.56 -25.19
N ARG A 56 -11.81 15.14 -25.64
CA ARG A 56 -12.52 16.21 -24.90
C ARG A 56 -13.25 15.65 -23.67
N GLU A 57 -13.87 14.50 -23.80
CA GLU A 57 -14.55 13.80 -22.67
C GLU A 57 -13.53 13.34 -21.64
N GLU A 58 -12.44 12.70 -22.05
CA GLU A 58 -11.33 12.33 -21.16
C GLU A 58 -10.75 13.55 -20.43
N SER A 59 -10.57 14.68 -21.13
CA SER A 59 -10.09 15.92 -20.53
C SER A 59 -11.10 16.55 -19.57
N ALA A 60 -12.41 16.37 -19.80
CA ALA A 60 -13.46 16.86 -18.91
C ALA A 60 -13.51 16.01 -17.64
N VAL A 61 -13.46 14.68 -17.77
CA VAL A 61 -13.39 13.74 -16.63
C VAL A 61 -12.15 14.01 -15.80
N ALA A 62 -10.99 14.14 -16.43
CA ALA A 62 -9.75 14.45 -15.71
C ALA A 62 -9.81 15.78 -14.94
N ARG A 63 -10.41 16.83 -15.52
CA ARG A 63 -10.61 18.10 -14.82
C ARG A 63 -11.57 17.99 -13.66
N GLN A 64 -12.65 17.23 -13.81
CA GLN A 64 -13.60 17.00 -12.73
C GLN A 64 -12.93 16.25 -11.57
N THR A 65 -12.20 15.17 -11.86
CA THR A 65 -11.45 14.40 -10.84
C THR A 65 -10.47 15.29 -10.08
N ILE A 66 -9.71 16.14 -10.78
CA ILE A 66 -8.78 17.08 -10.13
C ILE A 66 -9.52 18.08 -9.25
N ALA A 67 -10.70 18.57 -9.67
CA ALA A 67 -11.50 19.49 -8.88
C ALA A 67 -12.06 18.81 -7.62
N GLU A 68 -12.50 17.57 -7.72
CA GLU A 68 -13.00 16.76 -6.59
C GLU A 68 -11.87 16.45 -5.58
N GLU A 69 -10.68 16.02 -6.06
CA GLU A 69 -9.51 15.81 -5.21
C GLU A 69 -9.11 17.10 -4.47
N ARG A 70 -9.16 18.25 -5.15
CA ARG A 70 -8.85 19.55 -4.55
C ARG A 70 -9.86 19.95 -3.48
N ALA A 71 -11.15 19.80 -3.75
CA ALA A 71 -12.20 20.09 -2.79
C ALA A 71 -12.10 19.18 -1.56
N ALA A 72 -11.76 17.90 -1.75
CA ALA A 72 -11.51 16.97 -0.67
C ALA A 72 -10.30 17.40 0.18
N ALA A 73 -9.23 17.84 -0.46
CA ALA A 73 -8.03 18.33 0.23
C ALA A 73 -8.31 19.62 1.03
N GLU A 74 -9.08 20.56 0.49
CA GLU A 74 -9.48 21.78 1.19
C GLU A 74 -10.33 21.45 2.44
N LYS A 75 -11.34 20.59 2.27
CA LYS A 75 -12.16 20.11 3.40
C LYS A 75 -11.31 19.40 4.46
N TRP A 76 -10.37 18.58 4.03
CA TRP A 76 -9.46 17.87 4.94
C TRP A 76 -8.58 18.81 5.76
N GLN A 77 -8.11 19.91 5.18
CA GLN A 77 -7.33 20.92 5.92
C GLN A 77 -8.10 21.47 7.12
N GLU A 78 -9.37 21.80 6.94
CA GLU A 78 -10.23 22.28 8.04
C GLU A 78 -10.44 21.18 9.10
N THR A 79 -10.82 19.97 8.67
CA THR A 79 -11.07 18.83 9.56
C THR A 79 -9.82 18.43 10.34
N SER A 80 -8.66 18.39 9.68
CA SER A 80 -7.41 18.03 10.34
C SER A 80 -6.96 19.08 11.34
N ALA A 81 -7.18 20.38 11.08
CA ALA A 81 -6.90 21.46 12.02
C ALA A 81 -7.79 21.36 13.26
N GLU A 82 -9.10 21.15 13.10
CA GLU A 82 -10.01 20.90 14.21
C GLU A 82 -9.62 19.68 15.03
N SER A 83 -9.28 18.58 14.35
CA SER A 83 -8.89 17.34 15.02
C SER A 83 -7.58 17.48 15.79
N ARG A 84 -6.60 18.22 15.27
CA ARG A 84 -5.35 18.55 16.01
C ARG A 84 -5.65 19.38 17.25
N TRP A 85 -6.57 20.33 17.16
CA TRP A 85 -6.99 21.12 18.32
C TRP A 85 -7.67 20.22 19.36
N ILE A 86 -8.63 19.37 18.98
CA ILE A 86 -9.28 18.41 19.88
C ILE A 86 -8.23 17.52 20.57
N TRP A 87 -7.26 17.01 19.81
CA TRP A 87 -6.19 16.17 20.34
C TRP A 87 -5.31 16.92 21.34
N SER A 88 -4.94 18.17 21.05
CA SER A 88 -4.18 19.01 21.96
C SER A 88 -4.91 19.28 23.27
N GLU A 89 -6.22 19.53 23.22
CA GLU A 89 -7.06 19.73 24.41
C GLU A 89 -7.19 18.43 25.22
N TYR A 90 -7.30 17.29 24.56
CA TYR A 90 -7.28 15.99 25.22
C TYR A 90 -5.95 15.78 25.97
N GLN A 91 -4.80 15.95 25.31
CA GLN A 91 -3.48 15.79 25.93
C GLN A 91 -3.23 16.77 27.07
N ARG A 92 -3.74 18.01 26.97
CA ARG A 92 -3.66 18.99 28.05
C ARG A 92 -4.43 18.55 29.30
N LYS A 93 -5.58 17.91 29.11
CA LYS A 93 -6.44 17.44 30.20
C LYS A 93 -5.98 16.11 30.78
N TRP A 94 -5.47 15.23 29.94
CA TRP A 94 -4.94 13.90 30.26
C TRP A 94 -3.53 13.77 29.65
N PRO A 95 -2.52 14.36 30.29
CA PRO A 95 -1.16 14.27 29.77
C PRO A 95 -0.72 12.79 29.76
N PRO A 96 -0.05 12.34 28.68
CA PRO A 96 0.50 11.00 28.67
C PRO A 96 1.47 10.82 29.83
N ALA A 97 1.44 9.64 30.46
CA ALA A 97 2.39 9.33 31.52
C ALA A 97 3.81 9.57 30.99
N GLU A 98 4.63 10.30 31.77
CA GLU A 98 6.03 10.51 31.40
C GLU A 98 6.69 9.16 31.18
N ARG A 99 7.17 8.93 29.95
CA ARG A 99 7.98 7.75 29.67
C ARG A 99 9.26 7.90 30.47
N SER A 100 9.42 7.03 31.46
CA SER A 100 10.65 6.99 32.23
C SER A 100 11.82 6.77 31.28
N SER A 101 12.65 7.80 31.12
CA SER A 101 13.93 7.68 30.44
C SER A 101 14.99 7.01 31.34
N ALA A 102 14.52 6.37 32.42
CA ALA A 102 15.36 5.80 33.42
C ALA A 102 16.18 4.65 32.85
N ASP A 103 17.47 4.90 32.78
CA ASP A 103 18.57 3.92 32.75
C ASP A 103 18.46 2.86 31.62
N ARG A 104 18.45 3.32 30.38
CA ARG A 104 18.65 2.42 29.23
C ARG A 104 20.15 2.16 29.11
N SER A 105 20.58 0.97 29.52
CA SER A 105 21.92 0.49 29.17
C SER A 105 22.05 0.52 27.64
N THR A 106 23.08 1.23 27.16
CA THR A 106 23.37 1.36 25.73
C THR A 106 24.29 0.24 25.22
N GLU A 107 24.77 -0.61 26.13
CA GLU A 107 25.67 -1.70 25.75
C GLU A 107 24.87 -2.94 25.30
N PRO A 108 25.11 -3.44 24.08
CA PRO A 108 24.37 -4.59 23.55
C PRO A 108 24.51 -5.89 24.37
N SER A 109 25.56 -5.98 25.18
CA SER A 109 25.85 -7.15 26.02
C SER A 109 25.11 -7.15 27.35
N ASP A 110 24.47 -6.05 27.73
CA ASP A 110 23.78 -5.92 29.01
C ASP A 110 22.33 -6.38 28.94
N SER A 111 21.70 -6.58 30.11
CA SER A 111 20.26 -6.80 30.17
C SER A 111 19.51 -5.52 29.74
N TRP A 112 18.42 -5.73 29.01
CA TRP A 112 17.55 -4.62 28.60
C TRP A 112 16.34 -4.52 29.51
N ARG A 113 15.91 -3.28 29.80
CA ARG A 113 14.69 -2.96 30.55
C ARG A 113 13.86 -1.96 29.77
N GLY A 114 12.63 -2.33 29.50
CA GLY A 114 11.65 -1.49 28.84
C GLY A 114 10.53 -1.04 29.77
N ASP A 115 9.53 -0.43 29.18
CA ASP A 115 8.34 -0.01 29.89
C ASP A 115 7.52 -1.20 30.41
N ARG A 116 6.75 -1.00 31.47
CA ARG A 116 5.82 -1.97 32.05
C ARG A 116 6.47 -3.25 32.61
N GLY A 117 7.69 -3.13 33.11
CA GLY A 117 8.39 -4.26 33.71
C GLY A 117 8.91 -5.30 32.70
N ARG A 118 8.85 -5.00 31.41
CA ARG A 118 9.47 -5.84 30.37
C ARG A 118 10.97 -5.83 30.53
N SER A 119 11.58 -6.98 30.36
CA SER A 119 13.04 -7.10 30.41
C SER A 119 13.52 -8.29 29.60
N LEU A 120 14.73 -8.17 29.08
CA LEU A 120 15.50 -9.25 28.48
C LEU A 120 16.76 -9.42 29.30
N ASP A 121 17.15 -10.64 29.59
CA ASP A 121 18.45 -10.91 30.18
C ASP A 121 19.58 -10.64 29.18
N ASN A 122 20.84 -10.73 29.60
CA ASN A 122 21.99 -10.41 28.75
C ASN A 122 22.03 -11.31 27.50
N ALA A 123 21.67 -12.59 27.64
CA ALA A 123 21.72 -13.54 26.53
C ALA A 123 20.62 -13.25 25.50
N ASP A 124 19.39 -13.05 25.95
CA ASP A 124 18.26 -12.74 25.08
C ASP A 124 18.39 -11.37 24.44
N ASN A 125 18.85 -10.35 25.20
CA ASN A 125 19.12 -9.04 24.63
C ASN A 125 20.17 -9.10 23.53
N SER A 126 21.28 -9.81 23.74
CA SER A 126 22.32 -9.99 22.73
C SER A 126 21.80 -10.68 21.46
N ARG A 127 20.91 -11.67 21.59
CA ARG A 127 20.29 -12.37 20.45
C ARG A 127 19.36 -11.42 19.68
N VAL A 128 18.53 -10.66 20.39
CA VAL A 128 17.62 -9.70 19.77
C VAL A 128 18.40 -8.60 19.04
N GLU A 129 19.49 -8.08 19.63
CA GLU A 129 20.34 -7.08 18.96
C GLU A 129 21.01 -7.65 17.70
N ALA A 130 21.54 -8.87 17.76
CA ALA A 130 22.13 -9.52 16.60
C ALA A 130 21.09 -9.72 15.48
N GLU A 131 19.85 -10.09 15.81
CA GLU A 131 18.81 -10.23 14.81
C GLU A 131 18.33 -8.87 14.27
N CYS A 132 18.30 -7.81 15.07
CA CYS A 132 18.06 -6.45 14.60
C CYS A 132 19.11 -6.00 13.59
N ASP A 133 20.39 -6.37 13.79
CA ASP A 133 21.47 -6.11 12.81
C ASP A 133 21.26 -6.90 11.51
N HIS A 134 20.78 -8.14 11.59
CA HIS A 134 20.45 -8.94 10.42
C HIS A 134 19.26 -8.34 9.65
N ILE A 135 18.20 -7.91 10.35
CA ILE A 135 17.05 -7.23 9.77
C ILE A 135 17.49 -5.97 9.05
N SER A 136 18.34 -5.14 9.66
CA SER A 136 18.83 -3.89 9.07
C SER A 136 19.63 -4.16 7.78
N ARG A 137 20.51 -5.15 7.77
CA ARG A 137 21.26 -5.53 6.57
C ARG A 137 20.34 -6.03 5.45
N ARG A 138 19.39 -6.93 5.74
CA ARG A 138 18.44 -7.44 4.74
C ARG A 138 17.59 -6.33 4.15
N GLU A 139 17.18 -5.39 5.00
CA GLU A 139 16.44 -4.20 4.58
C GLU A 139 17.25 -3.35 3.60
N GLU A 140 18.50 -3.03 3.96
CA GLU A 140 19.38 -2.19 3.17
C GLU A 140 19.80 -2.85 1.85
N ASP A 141 20.20 -4.13 1.91
CA ASP A 141 20.77 -4.85 0.77
C ASP A 141 19.72 -5.34 -0.23
N ARG A 142 18.49 -5.62 0.22
CA ARG A 142 17.49 -6.29 -0.62
C ARG A 142 16.13 -5.59 -0.68
N ILE A 143 15.54 -5.25 0.47
CA ILE A 143 14.14 -4.81 0.49
C ILE A 143 14.04 -3.34 0.06
N SER A 144 14.84 -2.44 0.62
CA SER A 144 14.85 -1.02 0.23
C SER A 144 15.14 -0.80 -1.26
N PRO A 145 16.15 -1.45 -1.87
CA PRO A 145 16.37 -1.33 -3.31
C PRO A 145 15.16 -1.75 -4.15
N ALA A 146 14.48 -2.84 -3.77
CA ALA A 146 13.29 -3.31 -4.46
C ALA A 146 12.12 -2.32 -4.30
N MET A 147 11.90 -1.76 -3.10
CA MET A 147 10.85 -0.74 -2.88
C MET A 147 11.11 0.50 -3.76
N ARG A 148 12.35 0.94 -3.87
CA ARG A 148 12.73 2.05 -4.74
C ARG A 148 12.58 1.72 -6.22
N SER A 149 12.88 0.48 -6.62
CA SER A 149 12.63 -0.01 -7.98
C SER A 149 11.13 0.08 -8.30
N VAL A 150 10.28 -0.42 -7.40
CA VAL A 150 8.83 -0.32 -7.56
C VAL A 150 8.37 1.14 -7.62
N GLU A 151 8.85 2.02 -6.74
CA GLU A 151 8.52 3.44 -6.74
C GLU A 151 8.82 4.10 -8.10
N SER A 152 9.98 3.84 -8.66
CA SER A 152 10.46 4.50 -9.88
C SER A 152 9.66 4.17 -11.14
N GLN A 153 8.84 3.12 -11.11
CA GLN A 153 8.08 2.66 -12.29
C GLN A 153 6.79 3.44 -12.56
N ASP A 154 6.39 4.32 -11.64
CA ASP A 154 5.16 5.10 -11.81
C ASP A 154 5.24 6.42 -11.05
N PRO A 155 5.10 7.58 -11.72
CA PRO A 155 5.20 8.90 -11.09
C PRO A 155 4.00 9.27 -10.20
N ASP A 156 2.88 8.54 -10.31
CA ASP A 156 1.65 8.83 -9.55
C ASP A 156 1.67 8.24 -8.12
N ARG A 157 2.78 7.67 -7.70
CA ARG A 157 2.99 7.18 -6.33
C ARG A 157 4.35 7.59 -5.79
N GLN A 158 4.47 7.54 -4.48
CA GLN A 158 5.73 7.80 -3.79
C GLN A 158 5.84 7.01 -2.50
N LEU A 159 7.05 6.67 -2.11
CA LEU A 159 7.36 6.17 -0.77
C LEU A 159 7.38 7.35 0.20
N VAL A 160 6.57 7.27 1.26
CA VAL A 160 6.49 8.30 2.30
C VAL A 160 6.92 7.74 3.65
N GLY A 161 7.54 8.59 4.49
CA GLY A 161 8.04 8.19 5.81
C GLY A 161 9.16 7.15 5.73
N PHE A 162 9.96 7.18 4.68
CA PHE A 162 11.02 6.21 4.43
C PHE A 162 12.08 6.19 5.56
N GLU A 163 12.31 7.30 6.23
CA GLU A 163 13.19 7.44 7.38
C GLU A 163 12.73 6.62 8.59
N HIS A 164 11.46 6.24 8.64
CA HIS A 164 10.83 5.44 9.70
C HIS A 164 10.58 3.99 9.29
N ARG A 165 11.19 3.52 8.20
CA ARG A 165 10.97 2.17 7.65
C ARG A 165 11.44 1.05 8.55
N LEU A 166 12.48 1.29 9.34
CA LEU A 166 12.93 0.38 10.39
C LEU A 166 12.29 0.77 11.72
N LYS A 167 11.71 -0.21 12.39
CA LYS A 167 11.19 -0.02 13.75
C LYS A 167 12.35 0.18 14.72
N ASP A 168 12.17 1.12 15.64
CA ASP A 168 13.10 1.33 16.74
C ASP A 168 13.37 0.03 17.52
N ARG A 169 14.64 -0.22 17.89
CA ARG A 169 15.08 -1.46 18.55
C ARG A 169 14.40 -1.69 19.89
N ASP A 170 14.20 -0.65 20.70
CA ASP A 170 13.47 -0.77 21.95
C ASP A 170 12.03 -1.20 21.72
N ARG A 171 11.40 -0.69 20.66
CA ARG A 171 10.04 -1.11 20.28
C ARG A 171 9.99 -2.55 19.77
N ILE A 172 11.05 -3.04 19.13
CA ILE A 172 11.16 -4.46 18.77
C ILE A 172 11.27 -5.30 20.03
N LYS A 173 12.15 -4.92 20.99
CA LYS A 173 12.34 -5.63 22.25
C LYS A 173 11.05 -5.68 23.09
N GLU A 174 10.29 -4.58 23.17
CA GLU A 174 8.97 -4.58 23.81
C GLU A 174 8.05 -5.65 23.22
N LYS A 175 7.98 -5.73 21.87
CA LYS A 175 7.15 -6.73 21.18
C LYS A 175 7.68 -8.16 21.35
N VAL A 176 8.98 -8.31 21.41
CA VAL A 176 9.64 -9.59 21.68
C VAL A 176 9.25 -10.10 23.06
N CYS A 177 9.34 -9.28 24.11
CA CYS A 177 8.90 -9.65 25.44
C CYS A 177 7.42 -10.09 25.46
N ASP A 178 6.53 -9.33 24.80
CA ASP A 178 5.12 -9.68 24.70
C ASP A 178 4.91 -11.06 24.07
N LYS A 179 5.65 -11.38 22.99
CA LYS A 179 5.55 -12.66 22.29
C LYS A 179 6.17 -13.82 23.07
N MET A 180 7.29 -13.57 23.74
CA MET A 180 7.90 -14.56 24.63
C MET A 180 6.93 -14.93 25.77
N GLU A 181 6.25 -13.94 26.35
CA GLU A 181 5.27 -14.16 27.43
C GLU A 181 4.00 -14.85 26.91
N GLU A 182 3.44 -14.40 25.78
CA GLU A 182 2.16 -14.89 25.25
C GLU A 182 2.27 -16.30 24.67
N PHE A 183 3.37 -16.60 23.95
CA PHE A 183 3.53 -17.84 23.16
C PHE A 183 4.63 -18.77 23.65
N SER A 184 5.37 -18.39 24.70
CA SER A 184 6.55 -19.11 25.19
C SER A 184 7.64 -19.30 24.12
N TYR A 185 7.80 -18.30 23.24
CA TYR A 185 8.83 -18.29 22.20
C TYR A 185 10.22 -18.04 22.80
N SER A 186 11.28 -18.57 22.16
CA SER A 186 12.64 -18.06 22.33
C SER A 186 12.75 -16.62 21.80
N ALA A 187 13.83 -15.91 22.15
CA ALA A 187 14.08 -14.55 21.68
C ALA A 187 14.11 -14.50 20.15
N GLU A 188 14.77 -15.45 19.48
CA GLU A 188 14.86 -15.53 18.02
C GLU A 188 13.49 -15.78 17.36
N GLU A 189 12.71 -16.72 17.90
CA GLU A 189 11.34 -17.00 17.43
C GLU A 189 10.45 -15.77 17.59
N ALA A 190 10.58 -15.09 18.74
CA ALA A 190 9.80 -13.90 19.03
C ALA A 190 10.13 -12.74 18.06
N VAL A 191 11.42 -12.48 17.75
CA VAL A 191 11.80 -11.47 16.75
C VAL A 191 11.24 -11.83 15.39
N SER A 192 11.40 -13.08 14.95
CA SER A 192 10.91 -13.55 13.64
C SER A 192 9.38 -13.44 13.53
N ALA A 193 8.67 -13.49 14.64
CA ALA A 193 7.22 -13.33 14.70
C ALA A 193 6.77 -11.85 14.70
N VAL A 194 7.67 -10.87 14.81
CA VAL A 194 7.34 -9.43 14.67
C VAL A 194 7.30 -9.08 13.18
N SER A 195 6.10 -8.98 12.61
CA SER A 195 5.90 -8.79 11.17
C SER A 195 6.15 -7.35 10.68
N ASP A 196 6.24 -6.38 11.58
CA ASP A 196 6.37 -4.94 11.27
C ASP A 196 7.71 -4.33 11.73
N THR A 197 8.77 -5.14 11.77
CA THR A 197 10.15 -4.66 12.01
C THR A 197 10.63 -3.76 10.88
N ILE A 198 10.19 -4.06 9.65
CA ILE A 198 10.41 -3.27 8.44
C ILE A 198 9.03 -2.89 7.90
N ARG A 199 8.84 -1.61 7.60
CA ARG A 199 7.57 -1.09 7.07
C ARG A 199 7.80 -0.02 6.03
N TYR A 200 7.14 -0.14 4.89
CA TYR A 200 7.08 0.87 3.85
C TYR A 200 5.66 1.37 3.67
N THR A 201 5.52 2.60 3.20
CA THR A 201 4.23 3.18 2.86
C THR A 201 4.30 3.77 1.47
N PHE A 202 3.49 3.24 0.55
CA PHE A 202 3.21 3.84 -0.74
C PHE A 202 2.01 4.78 -0.62
N GLN A 203 2.17 5.99 -1.12
CA GLN A 203 1.13 6.99 -1.21
C GLN A 203 0.77 7.23 -2.66
N TYR A 204 -0.53 7.30 -2.94
CA TYR A 204 -1.10 7.49 -4.27
C TYR A 204 -2.03 8.70 -4.30
N ARG A 205 -2.28 9.24 -5.49
CA ARG A 205 -3.44 10.09 -5.73
C ARG A 205 -4.72 9.27 -5.66
N ASP A 206 -5.82 9.86 -5.17
CA ASP A 206 -7.08 9.15 -4.95
C ASP A 206 -7.60 8.45 -6.21
N ALA A 207 -7.59 9.15 -7.36
CA ALA A 207 -8.03 8.58 -8.64
C ALA A 207 -7.16 7.43 -9.16
N ARG A 208 -5.93 7.27 -8.66
CA ARG A 208 -4.98 6.23 -9.10
C ARG A 208 -4.78 5.13 -8.06
N TYR A 209 -5.40 5.28 -6.90
CA TYR A 209 -5.17 4.42 -5.74
C TYR A 209 -5.38 2.93 -6.05
N THR A 210 -6.59 2.56 -6.45
CA THR A 210 -6.97 1.15 -6.65
C THR A 210 -6.12 0.47 -7.71
N GLN A 211 -5.93 1.14 -8.86
CA GLN A 211 -5.08 0.63 -9.93
C GLN A 211 -3.61 0.55 -9.50
N GLY A 212 -3.13 1.56 -8.77
CA GLY A 212 -1.76 1.62 -8.24
C GLY A 212 -1.47 0.47 -7.28
N VAL A 213 -2.38 0.21 -6.34
CA VAL A 213 -2.27 -0.90 -5.38
C VAL A 213 -2.16 -2.24 -6.10
N TRP A 214 -3.06 -2.53 -7.05
CA TRP A 214 -2.98 -3.77 -7.83
C TRP A 214 -1.67 -3.91 -8.60
N SER A 215 -1.25 -2.83 -9.26
CA SER A 215 0.01 -2.84 -10.01
C SER A 215 1.21 -3.09 -9.11
N ASP A 216 1.22 -2.53 -7.90
CA ASP A 216 2.35 -2.67 -6.99
C ASP A 216 2.38 -4.02 -6.28
N ILE A 217 1.23 -4.63 -6.02
CA ILE A 217 1.17 -6.02 -5.58
C ILE A 217 1.85 -6.93 -6.61
N GLU A 218 1.55 -6.75 -7.90
CA GLU A 218 2.18 -7.56 -8.96
C GLU A 218 3.67 -7.24 -9.14
N ARG A 219 4.08 -5.99 -9.00
CA ARG A 219 5.50 -5.60 -9.04
C ARG A 219 6.29 -6.18 -7.88
N LEU A 220 5.74 -6.14 -6.65
CA LEU A 220 6.38 -6.76 -5.48
C LEU A 220 6.54 -8.27 -5.66
N LYS A 221 5.54 -8.95 -6.26
CA LYS A 221 5.68 -10.35 -6.65
C LYS A 221 6.76 -10.54 -7.72
N GLY A 222 6.83 -9.63 -8.69
CA GLY A 222 7.88 -9.60 -9.74
C GLY A 222 9.29 -9.40 -9.17
N GLU A 223 9.42 -8.66 -8.08
CA GLU A 223 10.66 -8.55 -7.31
C GLU A 223 11.00 -9.84 -6.53
N GLY A 224 10.16 -10.86 -6.57
CA GLY A 224 10.36 -12.16 -5.93
C GLY A 224 9.77 -12.28 -4.52
N PHE A 225 9.11 -11.24 -3.99
CA PHE A 225 8.48 -11.31 -2.68
C PHE A 225 7.19 -12.11 -2.70
N LYS A 226 6.86 -12.76 -1.58
CA LYS A 226 5.61 -13.51 -1.41
C LYS A 226 4.64 -12.71 -0.55
N LEU A 227 3.45 -12.44 -1.08
CA LEU A 227 2.36 -11.89 -0.28
C LEU A 227 1.95 -12.93 0.77
N HIS A 228 1.99 -12.54 2.04
CA HIS A 228 1.60 -13.39 3.16
C HIS A 228 0.19 -13.05 3.64
N GLN A 229 -0.13 -11.76 3.75
CA GLN A 229 -1.44 -11.29 4.17
C GLN A 229 -1.73 -9.93 3.53
N LEU A 230 -2.99 -9.65 3.25
CA LEU A 230 -3.48 -8.32 2.89
C LEU A 230 -4.77 -8.05 3.63
N LYS A 231 -4.83 -6.93 4.34
CA LYS A 231 -6.01 -6.45 5.05
C LYS A 231 -6.46 -5.12 4.48
N ASN A 232 -7.64 -5.10 3.91
CA ASN A 232 -8.30 -3.90 3.42
C ASN A 232 -9.16 -3.28 4.52
N SER A 233 -8.81 -2.07 4.94
CA SER A 233 -9.53 -1.34 6.00
C SER A 233 -10.30 -0.13 5.50
N TRP A 234 -10.53 0.01 4.20
CA TRP A 234 -11.28 1.14 3.63
C TRP A 234 -12.75 1.19 4.09
N SER A 235 -13.35 0.06 4.41
CA SER A 235 -14.69 0.00 5.02
C SER A 235 -14.67 0.12 6.56
N GLY A 236 -13.49 0.16 7.19
CA GLY A 236 -13.35 0.25 8.64
C GLY A 236 -13.73 1.64 9.19
N GLU A 237 -14.01 1.71 10.47
CA GLU A 237 -14.39 2.96 11.14
C GLU A 237 -13.19 3.74 11.68
N GLU A 238 -12.12 3.06 12.10
CA GLU A 238 -11.01 3.68 12.82
C GLU A 238 -9.76 3.94 11.95
N TYR A 239 -9.67 3.28 10.81
CA TYR A 239 -8.50 3.33 9.93
C TYR A 239 -8.88 3.19 8.46
N LYS A 240 -8.24 3.97 7.59
CA LYS A 240 -8.43 3.94 6.14
C LYS A 240 -7.11 3.67 5.43
N GLY A 241 -7.06 2.55 4.70
CA GLY A 241 -5.89 2.11 3.96
C GLY A 241 -5.83 0.60 3.82
N ILE A 242 -4.78 0.11 3.21
CA ILE A 242 -4.50 -1.32 3.08
C ILE A 242 -3.16 -1.60 3.74
N ASN A 243 -3.12 -2.62 4.59
CA ASN A 243 -1.90 -3.16 5.17
C ASN A 243 -1.63 -4.53 4.55
N SER A 244 -0.41 -4.76 4.08
CA SER A 244 0.00 -6.05 3.54
C SER A 244 1.29 -6.53 4.19
N GLN A 245 1.37 -7.83 4.44
CA GLN A 245 2.57 -8.48 4.96
C GLN A 245 3.20 -9.31 3.85
N TRP A 246 4.50 -9.20 3.74
CA TRP A 246 5.31 -9.83 2.72
C TRP A 246 6.44 -10.66 3.33
N ILE A 247 6.90 -11.64 2.58
CA ILE A 247 8.03 -12.48 2.95
C ILE A 247 9.07 -12.38 1.85
N GLU A 248 10.30 -12.04 2.24
CA GLU A 248 11.48 -12.23 1.42
C GLU A 248 11.86 -13.72 1.48
N PRO A 249 11.78 -14.47 0.35
CA PRO A 249 11.78 -15.95 0.41
C PRO A 249 13.14 -16.57 0.76
N ASP A 250 14.24 -15.90 0.47
CA ASP A 250 15.59 -16.46 0.67
C ASP A 250 15.97 -16.51 2.16
N THR A 251 15.48 -15.55 2.94
CA THR A 251 15.78 -15.42 4.38
C THR A 251 14.57 -15.65 5.27
N GLY A 252 13.36 -15.65 4.71
CA GLY A 252 12.12 -15.67 5.47
C GLY A 252 11.79 -14.33 6.15
N GLN A 253 12.55 -13.25 5.87
CA GLN A 253 12.30 -11.95 6.47
C GLN A 253 10.91 -11.44 6.13
N ARG A 254 10.14 -11.12 7.18
CA ARG A 254 8.83 -10.48 7.05
C ARG A 254 8.97 -8.97 7.02
N PHE A 255 8.14 -8.32 6.21
CA PHE A 255 8.01 -6.85 6.17
C PHE A 255 6.60 -6.44 5.82
N GLU A 256 6.23 -5.24 6.21
CA GLU A 256 4.92 -4.65 5.97
C GLU A 256 5.00 -3.61 4.85
N VAL A 257 4.01 -3.63 3.94
CA VAL A 257 3.77 -2.55 2.98
C VAL A 257 2.36 -2.02 3.19
N GLN A 258 2.27 -0.72 3.41
CA GLN A 258 1.02 0.00 3.57
C GLN A 258 0.73 0.80 2.31
N PHE A 259 -0.54 0.84 1.92
CA PHE A 259 -1.02 1.59 0.77
C PHE A 259 -2.02 2.64 1.23
N HIS A 260 -1.70 3.91 0.96
CA HIS A 260 -2.47 5.07 1.41
C HIS A 260 -2.70 6.09 0.30
N THR A 261 -3.75 6.90 0.44
CA THR A 261 -3.81 8.22 -0.20
C THR A 261 -3.10 9.26 0.69
N GLY A 262 -2.90 10.47 0.18
CA GLY A 262 -2.34 11.56 1.00
C GLY A 262 -3.14 11.81 2.27
N ILE A 263 -4.47 11.93 2.13
CA ILE A 263 -5.37 12.22 3.24
C ILE A 263 -5.42 11.03 4.23
N SER A 264 -5.50 9.79 3.74
CA SER A 264 -5.55 8.63 4.63
C SER A 264 -4.25 8.43 5.42
N PHE A 265 -3.10 8.79 4.83
CA PHE A 265 -1.82 8.76 5.53
C PHE A 265 -1.74 9.82 6.63
N GLU A 266 -2.17 11.06 6.34
CA GLU A 266 -2.24 12.12 7.36
C GLU A 266 -3.20 11.78 8.49
N ALA A 267 -4.38 11.20 8.17
CA ALA A 267 -5.34 10.74 9.17
C ALA A 267 -4.73 9.69 10.10
N LYS A 268 -4.01 8.71 9.53
CA LYS A 268 -3.25 7.71 10.30
C LYS A 268 -2.23 8.37 11.23
N GLN A 269 -1.46 9.35 10.75
CA GLN A 269 -0.49 10.04 11.58
C GLN A 269 -1.17 10.82 12.71
N LEU A 270 -2.28 11.50 12.43
CA LEU A 270 -3.05 12.27 13.40
C LEU A 270 -3.63 11.39 14.52
N THR A 271 -4.05 10.17 14.19
CA THR A 271 -4.68 9.25 15.15
C THR A 271 -3.69 8.28 15.81
N HIS A 272 -2.42 8.31 15.41
CA HIS A 272 -1.41 7.34 15.85
C HIS A 272 -1.27 7.25 17.37
N ASP A 273 -1.16 8.39 18.05
CA ASP A 273 -0.99 8.43 19.51
C ASP A 273 -2.24 7.89 20.24
N ALA A 274 -3.44 8.19 19.73
CA ALA A 274 -4.69 7.67 20.27
C ALA A 274 -4.74 6.13 20.12
N TYR A 275 -4.36 5.63 18.94
CA TYR A 275 -4.24 4.19 18.68
C TYR A 275 -3.24 3.50 19.63
N GLU A 276 -2.05 4.09 19.82
CA GLU A 276 -1.04 3.50 20.71
C GLU A 276 -1.53 3.48 22.17
N GLN A 277 -2.25 4.49 22.63
CA GLN A 277 -2.84 4.50 23.98
C GLN A 277 -3.90 3.40 24.13
N LEU A 278 -4.78 3.22 23.15
CA LEU A 278 -5.78 2.14 23.15
C LEU A 278 -5.13 0.75 23.17
N ARG A 279 -4.14 0.55 22.30
CA ARG A 279 -3.44 -0.73 22.17
C ARG A 279 -2.73 -1.15 23.44
N THR A 280 -2.23 -0.19 24.21
CA THR A 280 -1.47 -0.48 25.44
C THR A 280 -2.34 -0.94 26.60
N LYS A 281 -3.67 -0.99 26.46
CA LYS A 281 -4.64 -1.40 27.50
C LYS A 281 -4.50 -0.62 28.83
N GLN A 282 -3.88 0.54 28.83
CA GLN A 282 -3.73 1.40 30.01
C GLN A 282 -4.88 2.37 30.17
N ALA A 283 -5.60 2.66 29.07
CA ALA A 283 -6.76 3.51 29.06
C ALA A 283 -7.92 2.86 29.84
N ASP A 284 -8.58 3.61 30.71
CA ASP A 284 -9.82 3.17 31.32
C ASP A 284 -10.96 3.10 30.28
N LYS A 285 -12.12 2.59 30.67
CA LYS A 285 -13.24 2.42 29.74
C LYS A 285 -13.74 3.74 29.13
N PHE A 286 -13.67 4.83 29.87
CA PHE A 286 -14.07 6.16 29.39
C PHE A 286 -13.03 6.68 28.41
N GLU A 287 -11.76 6.58 28.73
CA GLU A 287 -10.66 6.93 27.81
C GLU A 287 -10.71 6.12 26.54
N GLN A 288 -10.94 4.80 26.61
CA GLN A 288 -11.11 3.94 25.44
C GLN A 288 -12.23 4.44 24.53
N MET A 289 -13.37 4.82 25.10
CA MET A 289 -14.49 5.38 24.34
C MET A 289 -14.12 6.71 23.67
N VAL A 290 -13.45 7.61 24.37
CA VAL A 290 -13.04 8.93 23.85
C VAL A 290 -12.01 8.78 22.73
N LEU A 291 -11.01 7.93 22.91
CA LEU A 291 -9.96 7.68 21.94
C LEU A 291 -10.49 6.98 20.70
N GLY A 292 -11.39 5.99 20.86
CA GLY A 292 -12.07 5.33 19.75
C GLY A 292 -12.96 6.29 18.97
N ALA A 293 -13.76 7.13 19.66
CA ALA A 293 -14.58 8.14 19.02
C ALA A 293 -13.74 9.18 18.25
N PHE A 294 -12.57 9.56 18.77
CA PHE A 294 -11.66 10.46 18.08
C PHE A 294 -11.14 9.82 16.77
N GLN A 295 -10.67 8.56 16.81
CA GLN A 295 -10.22 7.85 15.62
C GLN A 295 -11.35 7.71 14.59
N ALA A 296 -12.55 7.31 15.01
CA ALA A 296 -13.69 7.16 14.13
C ALA A 296 -14.10 8.51 13.50
N LYS A 297 -14.08 9.62 14.25
CA LYS A 297 -14.35 10.97 13.72
C LYS A 297 -13.35 11.34 12.62
N VAL A 298 -12.07 11.19 12.87
CA VAL A 298 -11.02 11.52 11.90
C VAL A 298 -11.13 10.63 10.66
N SER A 299 -11.35 9.34 10.85
CA SER A 299 -11.44 8.34 9.78
C SER A 299 -12.67 8.54 8.88
N ALA A 300 -13.79 8.99 9.45
CA ALA A 300 -15.04 9.25 8.71
C ALA A 300 -14.89 10.37 7.66
N GLU A 301 -13.94 11.28 7.86
CA GLU A 301 -13.69 12.41 6.96
C GLU A 301 -12.69 12.10 5.85
N VAL A 302 -12.11 10.89 5.85
CA VAL A 302 -11.17 10.44 4.81
C VAL A 302 -11.96 9.99 3.58
N PRO A 303 -11.75 10.62 2.40
CA PRO A 303 -12.38 10.17 1.17
C PRO A 303 -11.99 8.74 0.82
N VAL A 304 -12.95 7.94 0.41
CA VAL A 304 -12.71 6.56 -0.05
C VAL A 304 -12.44 6.60 -1.56
N PRO A 305 -11.26 6.18 -2.02
CA PRO A 305 -10.95 6.15 -3.45
C PRO A 305 -11.89 5.20 -4.22
N PRO A 306 -12.22 5.51 -5.48
CA PRO A 306 -13.06 4.65 -6.30
C PRO A 306 -12.52 3.22 -6.37
N GLY A 307 -13.35 2.22 -6.04
CA GLY A 307 -13.01 0.80 -6.06
C GLY A 307 -12.04 0.34 -4.96
N ALA A 308 -11.65 1.20 -4.02
CA ALA A 308 -10.73 0.81 -2.95
C ALA A 308 -11.31 -0.26 -2.03
N THR A 309 -12.63 -0.23 -1.79
CA THR A 309 -13.35 -1.23 -0.99
C THR A 309 -13.46 -2.59 -1.67
N ASP A 310 -13.25 -2.67 -2.98
CA ASP A 310 -13.42 -3.88 -3.79
C ASP A 310 -12.13 -4.74 -3.82
N ILE A 311 -11.02 -4.22 -3.29
CA ILE A 311 -9.78 -4.99 -3.14
C ILE A 311 -9.99 -6.02 -2.03
N PRO A 312 -9.97 -7.34 -2.35
CA PRO A 312 -10.24 -8.37 -1.37
C PRO A 312 -9.12 -8.52 -0.35
N ASP A 313 -9.47 -8.94 0.85
CA ASP A 313 -8.50 -9.45 1.82
C ASP A 313 -7.81 -10.70 1.29
N TYR A 314 -6.55 -10.89 1.69
CA TYR A 314 -5.80 -12.12 1.47
C TYR A 314 -5.34 -12.65 2.85
N PRO A 315 -5.69 -13.89 3.20
CA PRO A 315 -5.43 -14.50 4.51
C PRO A 315 -3.96 -14.76 4.77
#